data_05f82a1558ea310fcefe918fb2ce08d6
#
_entry.id   05f82a1558ea310fcefe918fb2ce08d6
#
_cell.length_a   1.000
_cell.length_b   1.000
_cell.length_c   1.000
_cell.angle_alpha   90.00
_cell.angle_beta   90.00
_cell.angle_gamma   90.00
#
_symmetry.space_group_name_H-M   'P 1'
#
loop_
_entity.id
_entity.type
_entity.pdbx_description
1 polymer ?
#
loop_
_entity_poly.entity_id
_entity_poly.type
_entity_poly.pdbx_seq_one_letter_code
_entity_poly.pdbx_strand_id
1 'polypeptide(L)'
;MRKIFHEIVSLDDAKSILWQNFNFTPIGVEEVAIGEAHGRVLAEDIIAAIDVPPFDRSTVDGYAVKAEDVFGAYEDRPVKLKVVGKIEAGDIPRVEVGYGQCVEIATGAPLPRGANAVVMVEFTKRINDELFVFKPVSPGENVMSAGSDIMIGEKIITKGKVLTPREIGVLAALGFDKVKVYAKPKVAVISTGNELVKPGRPLEPFKIYDVNSYAIASSAMEDGCEIISLTYAPDDEQKILDVVSSALEKSDVVLISGGTSAGAGDLVYRVLEKLGEVLVHGLAVKPGKPTAIAKCRGKLVVGLPGYPVSALMIYNVLVSPALRAMAGKALERRSFVKAKMAIRVSPSRGRREFLPVSLVLKDDGSISAYPLTGGSGAITTLSLADGYVEIPEDVEYVDEDEEVEVRLFGEMIKPAEMTIIGSHCIGLEKLVEKLAIRGFKEVKLINVGSTGGLHAIKRGEADIAGTHLLDEVTGIYNIPFV
;
A
#
# COMPACT_ATOMS: atom_id res chain seq x y z
N MET A 1 36.29 29.06 12.17
CA MET A 1 35.57 28.23 11.19
C MET A 1 34.17 27.99 11.72
N ARG A 2 33.09 28.41 11.02
CA ARG A 2 31.74 28.07 11.39
C ARG A 2 31.56 26.56 11.17
N LYS A 3 31.28 25.76 12.23
CA LYS A 3 30.83 24.39 12.08
C LYS A 3 29.45 24.44 11.43
N ILE A 4 29.33 23.93 10.21
CA ILE A 4 28.10 23.96 9.39
C ILE A 4 27.11 22.88 9.88
N PHE A 5 27.62 21.74 10.33
CA PHE A 5 26.90 20.69 11.06
C PHE A 5 27.70 20.37 12.32
N HIS A 6 27.02 20.14 13.44
CA HIS A 6 27.72 19.81 14.69
C HIS A 6 28.40 18.46 14.61
N GLU A 7 27.68 17.45 14.08
CA GLU A 7 28.20 16.10 13.83
C GLU A 7 27.34 15.43 12.77
N ILE A 8 27.98 14.92 11.70
CA ILE A 8 27.29 14.15 10.66
C ILE A 8 27.33 12.70 11.08
N VAL A 9 26.17 12.09 11.28
CA VAL A 9 26.05 10.69 11.70
C VAL A 9 25.65 9.78 10.55
N SER A 10 25.96 8.48 10.65
CA SER A 10 25.48 7.49 9.70
C SER A 10 23.94 7.34 9.81
N LEU A 11 23.33 6.76 8.79
CA LEU A 11 21.89 6.46 8.86
C LEU A 11 21.57 5.45 9.97
N ASP A 12 22.43 4.46 10.16
CA ASP A 12 22.23 3.42 11.16
C ASP A 12 22.36 3.96 12.60
N ASP A 13 23.30 4.85 12.83
CA ASP A 13 23.41 5.58 14.10
C ASP A 13 22.19 6.46 14.34
N ALA A 14 21.72 7.18 13.31
CA ALA A 14 20.53 8.02 13.43
C ALA A 14 19.28 7.19 13.75
N LYS A 15 19.11 6.02 13.10
CA LYS A 15 18.05 5.06 13.44
C LYS A 15 18.19 4.59 14.90
N SER A 16 19.39 4.20 15.31
CA SER A 16 19.65 3.76 16.67
C SER A 16 19.31 4.83 17.70
N ILE A 17 19.77 6.08 17.49
CA ILE A 17 19.45 7.24 18.32
C ILE A 17 17.92 7.44 18.40
N LEU A 18 17.24 7.38 17.26
CA LEU A 18 15.79 7.55 17.18
C LEU A 18 15.07 6.51 18.04
N TRP A 19 15.37 5.22 17.87
CA TRP A 19 14.73 4.13 18.62
C TRP A 19 15.09 4.06 20.11
N GLN A 20 16.25 4.59 20.49
CA GLN A 20 16.64 4.69 21.91
C GLN A 20 15.96 5.84 22.66
N ASN A 21 15.65 6.93 21.96
CA ASN A 21 15.10 8.14 22.57
C ASN A 21 13.57 8.20 22.56
N PHE A 22 12.92 7.39 21.74
CA PHE A 22 11.46 7.34 21.61
C PHE A 22 10.93 5.92 21.69
N ASN A 23 9.76 5.78 22.31
CA ASN A 23 9.05 4.51 22.33
C ASN A 23 8.02 4.48 21.18
N PHE A 24 8.35 3.79 20.09
CA PHE A 24 7.47 3.64 18.93
C PHE A 24 6.59 2.40 19.07
N THR A 25 5.61 2.48 19.95
CA THR A 25 4.53 1.50 20.10
C THR A 25 3.20 2.14 19.72
N PRO A 26 2.16 1.36 19.45
CA PRO A 26 0.82 1.91 19.20
C PRO A 26 0.41 2.89 20.28
N ILE A 27 -0.01 4.09 19.87
CA ILE A 27 -0.25 5.23 20.78
C ILE A 27 -1.52 5.12 21.62
N GLY A 28 -2.42 4.19 21.28
CA GLY A 28 -3.67 3.96 21.98
C GLY A 28 -4.59 3.03 21.21
N VAL A 29 -5.77 2.80 21.78
CA VAL A 29 -6.83 1.99 21.18
C VAL A 29 -8.10 2.83 21.14
N GLU A 30 -8.83 2.75 20.04
CA GLU A 30 -10.16 3.37 19.90
C GLU A 30 -11.14 2.37 19.30
N GLU A 31 -12.42 2.58 19.56
CA GLU A 31 -13.49 1.78 19.00
C GLU A 31 -14.09 2.51 17.81
N VAL A 32 -14.18 1.83 16.66
CA VAL A 32 -14.71 2.38 15.41
C VAL A 32 -15.79 1.47 14.84
N ALA A 33 -16.75 2.04 14.12
CA ALA A 33 -17.72 1.26 13.36
C ALA A 33 -17.00 0.42 12.28
N ILE A 34 -17.48 -0.81 11.99
CA ILE A 34 -16.84 -1.67 10.98
C ILE A 34 -16.79 -1.02 9.59
N GLY A 35 -17.77 -0.16 9.24
CA GLY A 35 -17.78 0.60 8.00
C GLY A 35 -16.63 1.64 7.88
N GLU A 36 -16.06 2.07 9.01
CA GLU A 36 -14.93 3.01 9.09
C GLU A 36 -13.59 2.31 9.39
N ALA A 37 -13.63 0.99 9.58
CA ALA A 37 -12.47 0.21 10.01
C ALA A 37 -11.52 -0.19 8.88
N HIS A 38 -11.86 0.06 7.61
CA HIS A 38 -10.98 -0.26 6.47
C HIS A 38 -9.62 0.44 6.58
N GLY A 39 -8.54 -0.33 6.40
CA GLY A 39 -7.15 0.15 6.50
C GLY A 39 -6.66 0.40 7.94
N ARG A 40 -7.53 0.22 8.96
CA ARG A 40 -7.15 0.29 10.38
C ARG A 40 -6.48 -1.00 10.82
N VAL A 41 -5.71 -0.94 11.89
CA VAL A 41 -5.03 -2.09 12.49
C VAL A 41 -5.79 -2.56 13.70
N LEU A 42 -6.17 -3.83 13.72
CA LEU A 42 -6.94 -4.45 14.79
C LEU A 42 -6.14 -4.48 16.11
N ALA A 43 -6.74 -4.02 17.20
CA ALA A 43 -6.09 -3.92 18.51
C ALA A 43 -6.36 -5.10 19.45
N GLU A 44 -7.24 -6.03 19.06
CA GLU A 44 -7.59 -7.24 19.82
C GLU A 44 -7.76 -8.45 18.88
N ASP A 45 -7.71 -9.67 19.44
CA ASP A 45 -8.05 -10.88 18.69
C ASP A 45 -9.57 -10.97 18.50
N ILE A 46 -10.03 -11.37 17.33
CA ILE A 46 -11.45 -11.64 17.07
C ILE A 46 -11.71 -13.13 17.23
N ILE A 47 -12.55 -13.45 18.22
CA ILE A 47 -12.98 -14.81 18.50
C ILE A 47 -14.47 -14.89 18.12
N ALA A 48 -14.84 -15.91 17.38
CA ALA A 48 -16.21 -16.14 16.95
C ALA A 48 -17.12 -16.40 18.17
N ALA A 49 -18.14 -15.56 18.34
CA ALA A 49 -19.17 -15.74 19.37
C ALA A 49 -20.36 -16.58 18.89
N ILE A 50 -20.45 -16.86 17.60
CA ILE A 50 -21.50 -17.63 16.94
C ILE A 50 -20.88 -18.52 15.86
N ASP A 51 -21.60 -19.60 15.51
CA ASP A 51 -21.29 -20.40 14.33
C ASP A 51 -21.66 -19.63 13.03
N VAL A 52 -20.92 -19.88 11.96
CA VAL A 52 -21.28 -19.40 10.60
C VAL A 52 -21.28 -20.60 9.65
N PRO A 53 -22.44 -20.95 9.06
CA PRO A 53 -23.75 -20.42 9.36
C PRO A 53 -24.21 -20.83 10.77
N PRO A 54 -25.19 -20.12 11.39
CA PRO A 54 -25.63 -20.42 12.76
C PRO A 54 -26.62 -21.60 12.84
N PHE A 55 -26.99 -22.22 11.73
CA PHE A 55 -27.88 -23.37 11.61
C PHE A 55 -27.59 -24.16 10.32
N ASP A 56 -27.99 -25.41 10.30
CA ASP A 56 -27.94 -26.23 9.07
C ASP A 56 -28.90 -25.66 8.03
N ARG A 57 -28.39 -25.43 6.80
CA ARG A 57 -29.15 -24.81 5.72
C ARG A 57 -28.97 -25.53 4.39
N SER A 58 -29.98 -25.47 3.52
CA SER A 58 -29.86 -25.96 2.16
C SER A 58 -28.87 -25.12 1.33
N THR A 59 -28.06 -25.79 0.52
CA THR A 59 -27.19 -25.15 -0.47
C THR A 59 -27.84 -25.04 -1.85
N VAL A 60 -29.00 -25.65 -2.05
CA VAL A 60 -29.70 -25.74 -3.33
C VAL A 60 -31.21 -25.56 -3.12
N ASP A 61 -31.94 -25.26 -4.20
CA ASP A 61 -33.39 -25.36 -4.23
C ASP A 61 -33.79 -26.80 -4.41
N GLY A 62 -34.75 -27.29 -3.62
CA GLY A 62 -35.12 -28.69 -3.68
C GLY A 62 -36.08 -29.14 -2.59
N TYR A 63 -35.89 -30.35 -2.11
CA TYR A 63 -36.73 -30.96 -1.09
C TYR A 63 -35.88 -31.54 0.03
N ALA A 64 -36.11 -31.09 1.25
CA ALA A 64 -35.51 -31.64 2.45
C ALA A 64 -36.12 -33.01 2.77
N VAL A 65 -35.28 -34.02 2.90
CA VAL A 65 -35.68 -35.43 3.05
C VAL A 65 -34.86 -36.10 4.15
N LYS A 66 -35.34 -37.27 4.58
CA LYS A 66 -34.46 -38.29 5.17
C LYS A 66 -33.76 -39.01 4.03
N ALA A 67 -32.44 -39.01 4.00
CA ALA A 67 -31.66 -39.64 2.91
C ALA A 67 -32.02 -41.13 2.76
N GLU A 68 -32.28 -41.80 3.88
CA GLU A 68 -32.62 -43.20 3.93
C GLU A 68 -33.91 -43.53 3.13
N ASP A 69 -34.86 -42.60 3.09
CA ASP A 69 -36.12 -42.75 2.37
C ASP A 69 -35.93 -42.75 0.85
N VAL A 70 -34.81 -42.23 0.34
CA VAL A 70 -34.57 -42.09 -1.09
C VAL A 70 -33.39 -42.92 -1.62
N PHE A 71 -32.77 -43.79 -0.82
CA PHE A 71 -31.66 -44.66 -1.26
C PHE A 71 -32.03 -45.59 -2.42
N GLY A 72 -33.31 -45.94 -2.58
CA GLY A 72 -33.81 -46.77 -3.67
C GLY A 72 -34.24 -46.00 -4.91
N ALA A 73 -34.02 -44.70 -5.01
CA ALA A 73 -34.48 -43.88 -6.12
C ALA A 73 -33.56 -44.03 -7.35
N TYR A 74 -34.19 -44.29 -8.52
CA TYR A 74 -33.54 -44.33 -9.84
C TYR A 74 -34.46 -43.71 -10.89
N GLU A 75 -33.94 -43.37 -12.05
CA GLU A 75 -34.69 -42.73 -13.14
C GLU A 75 -35.92 -43.57 -13.58
N ASP A 76 -35.77 -44.87 -13.66
CA ASP A 76 -36.84 -45.85 -14.04
C ASP A 76 -37.67 -46.33 -12.85
N ARG A 77 -37.22 -46.06 -11.62
CA ARG A 77 -37.90 -46.47 -10.39
C ARG A 77 -37.83 -45.35 -9.34
N PRO A 78 -38.58 -44.25 -9.51
CA PRO A 78 -38.57 -43.16 -8.56
C PRO A 78 -39.18 -43.55 -7.21
N VAL A 79 -38.65 -42.96 -6.15
CA VAL A 79 -39.22 -43.02 -4.81
C VAL A 79 -40.28 -41.94 -4.64
N LYS A 80 -41.42 -42.30 -4.05
CA LYS A 80 -42.54 -41.39 -3.80
C LYS A 80 -42.51 -40.91 -2.35
N LEU A 81 -42.56 -39.59 -2.16
CA LEU A 81 -42.63 -38.92 -0.87
C LEU A 81 -43.84 -37.99 -0.82
N LYS A 82 -44.36 -37.72 0.40
CA LYS A 82 -45.44 -36.76 0.61
C LYS A 82 -44.84 -35.38 0.96
N VAL A 83 -45.22 -34.35 0.23
CA VAL A 83 -44.84 -32.94 0.56
C VAL A 83 -45.73 -32.48 1.71
N VAL A 84 -45.08 -32.11 2.85
CA VAL A 84 -45.81 -31.70 4.07
C VAL A 84 -45.68 -30.21 4.39
N GLY A 85 -44.90 -29.48 3.60
CA GLY A 85 -44.71 -28.03 3.79
C GLY A 85 -43.72 -27.42 2.81
N LYS A 86 -43.47 -26.14 3.03
CA LYS A 86 -42.48 -25.32 2.32
C LYS A 86 -41.73 -24.43 3.31
N ILE A 87 -40.45 -24.21 3.09
CA ILE A 87 -39.60 -23.35 3.91
C ILE A 87 -38.78 -22.44 2.98
N GLU A 88 -38.89 -21.14 3.17
CA GLU A 88 -38.12 -20.14 2.47
C GLU A 88 -36.92 -19.66 3.33
N ALA A 89 -35.97 -18.98 2.71
CA ALA A 89 -34.87 -18.36 3.43
C ALA A 89 -35.41 -17.30 4.41
N GLY A 90 -34.98 -17.39 5.68
CA GLY A 90 -35.45 -16.51 6.76
C GLY A 90 -36.66 -17.03 7.53
N ASP A 91 -37.28 -18.13 7.09
CA ASP A 91 -38.36 -18.77 7.84
C ASP A 91 -37.85 -19.48 9.10
N ILE A 92 -38.74 -19.63 10.08
CA ILE A 92 -38.55 -20.53 11.22
C ILE A 92 -39.20 -21.86 10.89
N PRO A 93 -38.46 -23.01 10.77
CA PRO A 93 -39.01 -24.30 10.47
C PRO A 93 -40.01 -24.76 11.57
N ARG A 94 -41.27 -24.84 11.22
CA ARG A 94 -42.32 -25.36 12.13
C ARG A 94 -42.77 -26.77 11.76
N VAL A 95 -42.26 -27.30 10.63
CA VAL A 95 -42.60 -28.59 10.08
C VAL A 95 -41.51 -29.59 10.41
N GLU A 96 -41.85 -30.82 10.76
CA GLU A 96 -40.94 -31.94 10.95
C GLU A 96 -41.09 -32.93 9.80
N VAL A 97 -39.98 -33.46 9.31
CA VAL A 97 -39.94 -34.46 8.23
C VAL A 97 -40.00 -35.85 8.86
N GLY A 98 -41.15 -36.55 8.71
CA GLY A 98 -41.31 -37.93 9.08
C GLY A 98 -40.87 -38.89 7.96
N TYR A 99 -41.04 -40.22 8.19
CA TYR A 99 -40.79 -41.24 7.16
C TYR A 99 -41.73 -41.07 5.97
N GLY A 100 -41.17 -41.16 4.75
CA GLY A 100 -41.91 -41.00 3.51
C GLY A 100 -42.43 -39.59 3.26
N GLN A 101 -41.88 -38.59 3.97
CA GLN A 101 -42.25 -37.19 3.85
C GLN A 101 -41.08 -36.35 3.37
N CYS A 102 -41.40 -35.19 2.79
CA CYS A 102 -40.41 -34.16 2.42
C CYS A 102 -40.99 -32.75 2.59
N VAL A 103 -40.12 -31.77 2.65
CA VAL A 103 -40.46 -30.33 2.70
C VAL A 103 -39.77 -29.62 1.54
N GLU A 104 -40.54 -28.87 0.76
CA GLU A 104 -39.95 -27.97 -0.25
C GLU A 104 -39.08 -26.93 0.45
N ILE A 105 -37.83 -26.78 0.02
CA ILE A 105 -36.85 -25.92 0.68
C ILE A 105 -36.12 -25.09 -0.35
N ALA A 106 -36.01 -23.79 -0.09
CA ALA A 106 -35.23 -22.86 -0.89
C ALA A 106 -33.75 -22.85 -0.49
N THR A 107 -32.89 -22.47 -1.39
CA THR A 107 -31.44 -22.20 -1.11
C THR A 107 -31.30 -21.24 0.06
N GLY A 108 -30.43 -21.57 1.03
CA GLY A 108 -30.21 -20.80 2.25
C GLY A 108 -31.26 -20.97 3.34
N ALA A 109 -32.38 -21.68 3.08
CA ALA A 109 -33.39 -21.94 4.08
C ALA A 109 -32.90 -22.95 5.14
N PRO A 110 -33.32 -22.80 6.41
CA PRO A 110 -32.93 -23.72 7.47
C PRO A 110 -33.52 -25.13 7.27
N LEU A 111 -32.69 -26.15 7.52
CA LEU A 111 -33.10 -27.55 7.40
C LEU A 111 -34.13 -27.89 8.50
N PRO A 112 -35.29 -28.43 8.14
CA PRO A 112 -36.29 -28.78 9.11
C PRO A 112 -35.87 -30.03 9.94
N ARG A 113 -36.37 -30.10 11.16
CA ARG A 113 -36.14 -31.26 12.03
C ARG A 113 -36.59 -32.56 11.32
N GLY A 114 -35.77 -33.60 11.46
CA GLY A 114 -36.01 -34.91 10.87
C GLY A 114 -35.47 -35.10 9.46
N ALA A 115 -35.16 -34.03 8.71
CA ALA A 115 -34.41 -34.12 7.47
C ALA A 115 -32.89 -34.12 7.74
N ASN A 116 -32.13 -34.81 6.88
CA ASN A 116 -30.66 -34.86 6.94
C ASN A 116 -29.99 -34.67 5.57
N ALA A 117 -30.77 -34.44 4.50
CA ALA A 117 -30.26 -34.17 3.16
C ALA A 117 -31.29 -33.36 2.35
N VAL A 118 -30.85 -32.80 1.22
CA VAL A 118 -31.73 -32.10 0.26
C VAL A 118 -31.56 -32.71 -1.12
N VAL A 119 -32.68 -33.14 -1.73
CA VAL A 119 -32.71 -33.54 -3.15
C VAL A 119 -32.91 -32.28 -3.98
N MET A 120 -32.05 -32.04 -4.97
CA MET A 120 -32.18 -30.90 -5.90
C MET A 120 -33.49 -31.01 -6.70
N VAL A 121 -34.12 -29.88 -6.97
CA VAL A 121 -35.39 -29.82 -7.71
C VAL A 121 -35.30 -30.49 -9.08
N GLU A 122 -34.15 -30.44 -9.74
CA GLU A 122 -33.90 -31.04 -11.06
C GLU A 122 -34.03 -32.56 -11.09
N PHE A 123 -33.87 -33.21 -9.94
CA PHE A 123 -34.02 -34.67 -9.80
C PHE A 123 -35.36 -35.10 -9.21
N THR A 124 -36.35 -34.21 -9.31
CA THR A 124 -37.67 -34.45 -8.72
C THR A 124 -38.81 -34.11 -9.70
N LYS A 125 -39.99 -34.67 -9.47
CA LYS A 125 -41.23 -34.28 -10.15
C LYS A 125 -42.35 -34.25 -9.12
N ARG A 126 -42.94 -33.09 -8.92
CA ARG A 126 -44.09 -32.93 -8.02
C ARG A 126 -45.39 -33.05 -8.78
N ILE A 127 -46.32 -33.81 -8.26
CA ILE A 127 -47.70 -33.94 -8.74
C ILE A 127 -48.62 -33.80 -7.51
N ASN A 128 -49.29 -32.67 -7.39
CA ASN A 128 -50.05 -32.27 -6.21
C ASN A 128 -49.18 -32.28 -4.93
N ASP A 129 -49.54 -33.09 -3.92
CA ASP A 129 -48.80 -33.26 -2.68
C ASP A 129 -47.82 -34.44 -2.70
N GLU A 130 -47.63 -35.07 -3.84
CA GLU A 130 -46.71 -36.19 -4.04
C GLU A 130 -45.45 -35.75 -4.79
N LEU A 131 -44.29 -36.08 -4.25
CA LEU A 131 -42.99 -35.87 -4.87
C LEU A 131 -42.43 -37.22 -5.36
N PHE A 132 -42.00 -37.25 -6.60
CA PHE A 132 -41.26 -38.38 -7.17
C PHE A 132 -39.78 -37.97 -7.23
N VAL A 133 -38.93 -38.73 -6.57
CA VAL A 133 -37.49 -38.56 -6.49
C VAL A 133 -36.81 -39.57 -7.40
N PHE A 134 -35.97 -39.09 -8.33
CA PHE A 134 -35.32 -39.91 -9.37
C PHE A 134 -33.83 -40.17 -9.08
N LYS A 135 -33.25 -39.52 -8.07
CA LYS A 135 -31.84 -39.69 -7.70
C LYS A 135 -31.71 -39.75 -6.17
N PRO A 136 -30.97 -40.73 -5.62
CA PRO A 136 -30.72 -40.80 -4.19
C PRO A 136 -29.75 -39.67 -3.75
N VAL A 137 -29.80 -39.35 -2.47
CA VAL A 137 -28.83 -38.44 -1.81
C VAL A 137 -28.27 -39.11 -0.56
N SER A 138 -27.06 -38.79 -0.22
CA SER A 138 -26.41 -39.24 1.02
C SER A 138 -26.76 -38.33 2.20
N PRO A 139 -26.70 -38.80 3.46
CA PRO A 139 -26.79 -37.89 4.61
C PRO A 139 -25.79 -36.75 4.53
N GLY A 140 -26.25 -35.53 4.73
CA GLY A 140 -25.45 -34.29 4.62
C GLY A 140 -25.35 -33.74 3.19
N GLU A 141 -25.80 -34.46 2.16
CA GLU A 141 -25.72 -33.97 0.78
C GLU A 141 -26.61 -32.75 0.56
N ASN A 142 -26.04 -31.71 -0.06
CA ASN A 142 -26.65 -30.38 -0.29
C ASN A 142 -27.07 -29.63 1.00
N VAL A 143 -26.46 -29.97 2.13
CA VAL A 143 -26.61 -29.26 3.41
C VAL A 143 -25.30 -28.62 3.82
N MET A 144 -25.35 -27.34 4.14
CA MET A 144 -24.26 -26.63 4.81
C MET A 144 -24.52 -26.65 6.31
N SER A 145 -23.73 -27.41 7.05
CA SER A 145 -23.91 -27.57 8.49
C SER A 145 -23.57 -26.31 9.26
N ALA A 146 -24.21 -26.10 10.40
CA ALA A 146 -23.85 -25.05 11.36
C ALA A 146 -22.35 -25.11 11.68
N GLY A 147 -21.70 -23.94 11.68
CA GLY A 147 -20.27 -23.83 11.99
C GLY A 147 -19.33 -24.41 10.94
N SER A 148 -19.80 -24.80 9.75
CA SER A 148 -18.94 -25.39 8.71
C SER A 148 -17.97 -24.40 8.06
N ASP A 149 -18.20 -23.10 8.21
CA ASP A 149 -17.30 -22.04 7.76
C ASP A 149 -16.51 -21.47 8.94
N ILE A 150 -17.22 -21.06 10.01
CA ILE A 150 -16.61 -20.55 11.24
C ILE A 150 -17.29 -21.22 12.44
N MET A 151 -16.50 -21.81 13.32
CA MET A 151 -17.01 -22.42 14.57
C MET A 151 -16.95 -21.42 15.73
N ILE A 152 -17.96 -21.46 16.58
CA ILE A 152 -17.95 -20.71 17.85
C ILE A 152 -16.67 -21.03 18.66
N GLY A 153 -16.02 -19.99 19.19
CA GLY A 153 -14.75 -20.10 19.93
C GLY A 153 -13.49 -20.06 19.06
N GLU A 154 -13.62 -20.12 17.74
CA GLU A 154 -12.48 -20.03 16.82
C GLU A 154 -11.91 -18.60 16.77
N LYS A 155 -10.57 -18.50 16.78
CA LYS A 155 -9.87 -17.23 16.58
C LYS A 155 -9.74 -16.98 15.07
N ILE A 156 -10.48 -16.01 14.55
CA ILE A 156 -10.59 -15.74 13.12
C ILE A 156 -9.62 -14.66 12.65
N ILE A 157 -9.48 -13.57 13.41
CA ILE A 157 -8.59 -12.48 13.04
C ILE A 157 -7.68 -12.18 14.24
N THR A 158 -6.38 -12.14 13.97
CA THR A 158 -5.38 -11.87 15.01
C THR A 158 -5.14 -10.37 15.17
N LYS A 159 -4.94 -9.93 16.39
CA LYS A 159 -4.44 -8.60 16.75
C LYS A 159 -3.25 -8.20 15.88
N GLY A 160 -3.18 -6.94 15.44
CA GLY A 160 -2.16 -6.41 14.56
C GLY A 160 -2.45 -6.58 13.06
N LYS A 161 -3.54 -7.26 12.70
CA LYS A 161 -3.96 -7.39 11.31
C LYS A 161 -4.53 -6.07 10.79
N VAL A 162 -4.11 -5.66 9.58
CA VAL A 162 -4.75 -4.57 8.84
C VAL A 162 -6.08 -5.07 8.29
N LEU A 163 -7.15 -4.34 8.56
CA LEU A 163 -8.50 -4.70 8.14
C LEU A 163 -8.72 -4.31 6.68
N THR A 164 -8.81 -5.32 5.81
CA THR A 164 -9.16 -5.19 4.40
C THR A 164 -10.67 -5.48 4.20
N PRO A 165 -11.24 -5.30 3.00
CA PRO A 165 -12.64 -5.67 2.74
C PRO A 165 -12.98 -7.11 3.14
N ARG A 166 -12.01 -8.04 3.10
CA ARG A 166 -12.21 -9.44 3.50
C ARG A 166 -12.44 -9.58 5.00
N GLU A 167 -11.57 -8.97 5.81
CA GLU A 167 -11.72 -8.99 7.27
C GLU A 167 -13.00 -8.26 7.70
N ILE A 168 -13.36 -7.16 7.04
CA ILE A 168 -14.64 -6.45 7.28
C ILE A 168 -15.84 -7.36 7.01
N GLY A 169 -15.82 -8.13 5.92
CA GLY A 169 -16.86 -9.12 5.60
C GLY A 169 -17.00 -10.20 6.68
N VAL A 170 -15.88 -10.70 7.19
CA VAL A 170 -15.87 -11.68 8.29
C VAL A 170 -16.45 -11.08 9.58
N LEU A 171 -16.04 -9.84 9.95
CA LEU A 171 -16.59 -9.14 11.11
C LEU A 171 -18.11 -8.96 11.00
N ALA A 172 -18.60 -8.60 9.82
CA ALA A 172 -20.04 -8.47 9.56
C ALA A 172 -20.78 -9.82 9.68
N ALA A 173 -20.18 -10.92 9.16
CA ALA A 173 -20.75 -12.27 9.27
C ALA A 173 -20.82 -12.74 10.74
N LEU A 174 -19.90 -12.30 11.60
CA LEU A 174 -19.90 -12.57 13.04
C LEU A 174 -20.79 -11.61 13.86
N GLY A 175 -21.43 -10.63 13.20
CA GLY A 175 -22.36 -9.69 13.84
C GLY A 175 -21.71 -8.51 14.55
N PHE A 176 -20.44 -8.23 14.29
CA PHE A 176 -19.79 -7.03 14.84
C PHE A 176 -20.32 -5.77 14.15
N ASP A 177 -20.70 -4.76 14.91
CA ASP A 177 -20.99 -3.42 14.44
C ASP A 177 -19.81 -2.47 14.65
N LYS A 178 -18.96 -2.76 15.64
CA LYS A 178 -17.76 -2.02 16.02
C LYS A 178 -16.61 -2.95 16.35
N VAL A 179 -15.39 -2.42 16.23
CA VAL A 179 -14.15 -3.13 16.57
C VAL A 179 -13.15 -2.19 17.21
N LYS A 180 -12.28 -2.74 18.08
CA LYS A 180 -11.15 -2.00 18.63
C LYS A 180 -9.97 -2.04 17.68
N VAL A 181 -9.48 -0.85 17.35
CA VAL A 181 -8.33 -0.63 16.46
C VAL A 181 -7.30 0.25 17.15
N TYR A 182 -6.06 0.18 16.70
CA TYR A 182 -5.06 1.13 17.16
C TYR A 182 -5.41 2.54 16.70
N ALA A 183 -5.24 3.52 17.60
CA ALA A 183 -5.46 4.93 17.30
C ALA A 183 -4.45 5.44 16.25
N LYS A 184 -4.88 6.38 15.41
CA LYS A 184 -4.00 6.99 14.41
C LYS A 184 -3.06 8.00 15.07
N PRO A 185 -1.72 7.91 14.86
CA PRO A 185 -0.81 8.96 15.28
C PRO A 185 -1.18 10.30 14.65
N LYS A 186 -1.23 11.34 15.45
CA LYS A 186 -1.53 12.71 15.00
C LYS A 186 -0.24 13.40 14.54
N VAL A 187 -0.18 13.75 13.26
CA VAL A 187 1.00 14.36 12.64
C VAL A 187 0.68 15.80 12.20
N ALA A 188 1.56 16.72 12.56
CA ALA A 188 1.57 18.07 12.02
C ALA A 188 2.70 18.19 10.98
N VAL A 189 2.39 18.76 9.81
CA VAL A 189 3.37 19.02 8.75
C VAL A 189 3.50 20.52 8.55
N ILE A 190 4.75 21.01 8.57
CA ILE A 190 5.09 22.42 8.46
C ILE A 190 6.07 22.59 7.31
N SER A 191 5.77 23.44 6.34
CA SER A 191 6.73 23.87 5.32
C SER A 191 7.29 25.25 5.67
N THR A 192 8.62 25.42 5.51
CA THR A 192 9.26 26.73 5.67
C THR A 192 9.98 27.16 4.40
N GLY A 193 9.91 28.44 4.10
CA GLY A 193 10.59 29.03 2.94
C GLY A 193 9.85 30.25 2.41
N ASN A 194 10.53 31.39 2.34
CA ASN A 194 9.92 32.63 1.81
C ASN A 194 9.52 32.52 0.34
N GLU A 195 10.08 31.54 -0.40
CA GLU A 195 9.76 31.26 -1.80
C GLU A 195 8.44 30.47 -2.00
N LEU A 196 7.88 29.89 -0.94
CA LEU A 196 6.74 28.97 -1.07
C LEU A 196 5.40 29.68 -1.22
N VAL A 197 4.57 29.14 -2.08
CA VAL A 197 3.18 29.52 -2.28
C VAL A 197 2.27 28.30 -2.17
N LYS A 198 1.16 28.45 -1.50
CA LYS A 198 0.15 27.36 -1.39
C LYS A 198 -0.42 27.04 -2.79
N PRO A 199 -0.50 25.78 -3.21
CA PRO A 199 -1.20 25.36 -4.43
C PRO A 199 -2.60 25.93 -4.52
N GLY A 200 -3.00 26.35 -5.73
CA GLY A 200 -4.29 27.03 -5.98
C GLY A 200 -4.27 28.56 -5.79
N ARG A 201 -3.16 29.13 -5.34
CA ARG A 201 -2.94 30.59 -5.35
C ARG A 201 -2.15 30.99 -6.59
N PRO A 202 -2.29 32.24 -7.11
CA PRO A 202 -1.45 32.73 -8.20
C PRO A 202 0.03 32.62 -7.84
N LEU A 203 0.86 32.19 -8.79
CA LEU A 203 2.30 32.09 -8.61
C LEU A 203 2.95 33.44 -8.92
N GLU A 204 3.53 34.07 -7.91
CA GLU A 204 4.29 35.30 -8.07
C GLU A 204 5.68 35.02 -8.68
N PRO A 205 6.34 36.01 -9.33
CA PRO A 205 7.71 35.84 -9.82
C PRO A 205 8.66 35.37 -8.72
N PHE A 206 9.54 34.43 -9.06
CA PHE A 206 10.55 33.82 -8.16
C PHE A 206 9.99 33.04 -6.97
N LYS A 207 8.69 32.70 -6.98
CA LYS A 207 8.06 31.79 -6.03
C LYS A 207 7.85 30.41 -6.66
N ILE A 208 7.69 29.42 -5.78
CA ILE A 208 7.37 28.03 -6.16
C ILE A 208 6.20 27.51 -5.33
N TYR A 209 5.48 26.53 -5.82
CA TYR A 209 4.44 25.89 -5.02
C TYR A 209 5.03 24.96 -3.95
N ASP A 210 4.40 24.93 -2.77
CA ASP A 210 4.71 23.98 -1.72
C ASP A 210 4.31 22.57 -2.16
N VAL A 211 5.30 21.75 -2.47
CA VAL A 211 5.16 20.35 -2.86
C VAL A 211 5.29 19.44 -1.64
N ASN A 212 6.24 19.78 -0.76
CA ASN A 212 6.69 18.88 0.29
C ASN A 212 5.63 18.62 1.34
N SER A 213 4.90 19.64 1.79
CA SER A 213 3.87 19.45 2.81
C SER A 213 2.79 18.46 2.37
N TYR A 214 2.36 18.55 1.10
CA TYR A 214 1.36 17.65 0.55
C TYR A 214 1.87 16.22 0.37
N ALA A 215 3.09 16.07 -0.14
CA ALA A 215 3.68 14.75 -0.36
C ALA A 215 3.99 14.04 0.97
N ILE A 216 4.56 14.74 1.95
CA ILE A 216 4.83 14.20 3.28
C ILE A 216 3.52 13.84 4.00
N ALA A 217 2.51 14.72 3.95
CA ALA A 217 1.22 14.45 4.57
C ALA A 217 0.54 13.21 3.95
N SER A 218 0.56 13.09 2.62
CA SER A 218 0.02 11.91 1.92
C SER A 218 0.75 10.64 2.33
N SER A 219 2.08 10.68 2.42
CA SER A 219 2.89 9.54 2.88
C SER A 219 2.57 9.14 4.32
N ALA A 220 2.36 10.12 5.21
CA ALA A 220 1.98 9.86 6.60
C ALA A 220 0.56 9.26 6.71
N MET A 221 -0.38 9.69 5.87
CA MET A 221 -1.71 9.07 5.80
C MET A 221 -1.63 7.61 5.34
N GLU A 222 -0.81 7.28 4.35
CA GLU A 222 -0.56 5.90 3.93
C GLU A 222 0.05 5.04 5.06
N ASP A 223 0.90 5.64 5.90
CA ASP A 223 1.46 4.97 7.07
C ASP A 223 0.46 4.81 8.23
N GLY A 224 -0.75 5.34 8.09
CA GLY A 224 -1.84 5.16 9.04
C GLY A 224 -2.01 6.31 10.02
N CYS A 225 -1.43 7.48 9.74
CA CYS A 225 -1.53 8.66 10.57
C CYS A 225 -2.74 9.54 10.23
N GLU A 226 -3.11 10.39 11.18
CA GLU A 226 -4.03 11.50 10.98
C GLU A 226 -3.24 12.80 10.83
N ILE A 227 -3.47 13.54 9.74
CA ILE A 227 -2.87 14.86 9.55
C ILE A 227 -3.76 15.90 10.20
N ILE A 228 -3.30 16.43 11.32
CA ILE A 228 -4.07 17.41 12.09
C ILE A 228 -3.81 18.85 11.66
N SER A 229 -2.67 19.13 11.04
CA SER A 229 -2.36 20.44 10.46
C SER A 229 -1.38 20.35 9.30
N LEU A 230 -1.62 21.20 8.31
CA LEU A 230 -0.73 21.46 7.18
C LEU A 230 -0.48 22.96 7.18
N THR A 231 0.67 23.40 7.68
CA THR A 231 0.94 24.80 7.99
C THR A 231 2.19 25.27 7.29
N TYR A 232 2.20 26.55 6.92
CA TYR A 232 3.34 27.24 6.35
C TYR A 232 3.89 28.24 7.37
N ALA A 233 5.22 28.36 7.44
CA ALA A 233 5.92 29.41 8.19
C ALA A 233 6.95 30.12 7.29
N PRO A 234 7.02 31.45 7.26
CA PRO A 234 8.10 32.15 6.59
C PRO A 234 9.44 31.90 7.30
N ASP A 235 10.54 32.21 6.62
CA ASP A 235 11.91 32.10 7.18
C ASP A 235 12.17 33.17 8.25
N ASP A 236 11.45 33.05 9.35
CA ASP A 236 11.55 33.88 10.55
C ASP A 236 11.54 32.95 11.77
N GLU A 237 12.60 33.06 12.59
CA GLU A 237 12.85 32.17 13.72
C GLU A 237 11.69 32.18 14.72
N GLN A 238 11.14 33.39 15.03
CA GLN A 238 10.04 33.49 15.99
C GLN A 238 8.73 32.89 15.44
N LYS A 239 8.43 33.11 14.18
CA LYS A 239 7.24 32.56 13.54
C LYS A 239 7.31 31.03 13.42
N ILE A 240 8.50 30.47 13.07
CA ILE A 240 8.70 29.03 13.07
C ILE A 240 8.53 28.47 14.49
N LEU A 241 9.10 29.13 15.50
CA LEU A 241 8.98 28.74 16.90
C LEU A 241 7.52 28.68 17.35
N ASP A 242 6.74 29.71 17.02
CA ASP A 242 5.30 29.79 17.39
C ASP A 242 4.47 28.70 16.72
N VAL A 243 4.71 28.45 15.42
CA VAL A 243 4.01 27.40 14.65
C VAL A 243 4.36 26.00 15.17
N VAL A 244 5.65 25.73 15.41
CA VAL A 244 6.10 24.42 15.93
C VAL A 244 5.59 24.21 17.35
N SER A 245 5.62 25.24 18.21
CA SER A 245 5.08 25.16 19.57
C SER A 245 3.59 24.81 19.58
N SER A 246 2.80 25.48 18.75
CA SER A 246 1.36 25.20 18.60
C SER A 246 1.10 23.80 18.04
N ALA A 247 1.93 23.34 17.08
CA ALA A 247 1.82 21.98 16.53
C ALA A 247 2.11 20.91 17.59
N LEU A 248 3.14 21.11 18.41
CA LEU A 248 3.50 20.19 19.51
C LEU A 248 2.40 20.00 20.55
N GLU A 249 1.52 20.98 20.75
CA GLU A 249 0.39 20.83 21.69
C GLU A 249 -0.66 19.84 21.19
N LYS A 250 -0.85 19.70 19.89
CA LYS A 250 -1.96 18.99 19.26
C LYS A 250 -1.55 17.68 18.57
N SER A 251 -0.26 17.52 18.22
CA SER A 251 0.24 16.36 17.49
C SER A 251 1.11 15.45 18.36
N ASP A 252 1.29 14.21 17.92
CA ASP A 252 2.23 13.26 18.48
C ASP A 252 3.62 13.42 17.84
N VAL A 253 3.65 13.80 16.55
CA VAL A 253 4.86 14.02 15.76
C VAL A 253 4.73 15.28 14.93
N VAL A 254 5.83 16.05 14.83
CA VAL A 254 5.91 17.25 13.96
C VAL A 254 6.98 17.01 12.88
N LEU A 255 6.60 17.21 11.63
CA LEU A 255 7.49 17.13 10.47
C LEU A 255 7.64 18.53 9.88
N ILE A 256 8.88 18.99 9.74
CA ILE A 256 9.20 20.33 9.20
C ILE A 256 9.99 20.12 7.93
N SER A 257 9.57 20.71 6.80
CA SER A 257 10.31 20.68 5.55
C SER A 257 10.78 22.06 5.15
N GLY A 258 12.07 22.16 4.83
CA GLY A 258 12.74 23.42 4.53
C GLY A 258 13.46 24.00 5.75
N GLY A 259 14.17 25.13 5.55
CA GLY A 259 14.91 25.83 6.62
C GLY A 259 16.05 25.04 7.26
N THR A 260 16.42 23.88 6.73
CA THR A 260 17.48 22.99 7.23
C THR A 260 18.80 23.11 6.45
N SER A 261 18.96 24.15 5.62
CA SER A 261 20.16 24.33 4.80
C SER A 261 21.37 24.73 5.65
N ALA A 262 22.50 24.07 5.39
CA ALA A 262 23.79 24.37 6.03
C ALA A 262 24.27 25.78 5.72
N GLY A 263 23.99 26.75 6.60
CA GLY A 263 24.39 28.11 6.45
C GLY A 263 23.87 29.06 7.54
N ALA A 264 23.91 30.37 7.30
CA ALA A 264 23.35 31.38 8.22
C ALA A 264 21.84 31.26 8.40
N GLY A 265 21.19 30.36 7.63
CA GLY A 265 19.75 30.14 7.56
C GLY A 265 19.28 28.82 8.15
N ASP A 266 20.04 28.11 8.99
CA ASP A 266 19.52 26.93 9.69
C ASP A 266 18.58 27.33 10.84
N LEU A 267 17.48 27.94 10.44
CA LEU A 267 16.47 28.45 11.39
C LEU A 267 15.77 27.30 12.13
N VAL A 268 15.55 26.19 11.43
CA VAL A 268 14.88 25.03 12.03
C VAL A 268 15.73 24.46 13.17
N TYR A 269 17.03 24.27 12.96
CA TYR A 269 17.91 23.78 14.01
C TYR A 269 17.84 24.66 15.28
N ARG A 270 17.93 26.00 15.14
CA ARG A 270 17.86 26.93 16.27
C ARG A 270 16.53 26.88 17.01
N VAL A 271 15.44 26.71 16.27
CA VAL A 271 14.11 26.55 16.87
C VAL A 271 14.04 25.25 17.66
N LEU A 272 14.56 24.16 17.11
CA LEU A 272 14.60 22.88 17.78
C LEU A 272 15.44 22.91 19.07
N GLU A 273 16.61 23.60 19.06
CA GLU A 273 17.43 23.81 20.27
C GLU A 273 16.68 24.58 21.38
N LYS A 274 15.80 25.52 21.01
CA LYS A 274 15.00 26.28 21.98
C LYS A 274 13.84 25.46 22.55
N LEU A 275 13.31 24.50 21.79
CA LEU A 275 12.13 23.71 22.15
C LEU A 275 12.47 22.40 22.85
N GLY A 276 13.72 21.94 22.74
CA GLY A 276 14.14 20.67 23.34
C GLY A 276 15.57 20.29 23.02
N GLU A 277 15.83 19.00 22.92
CA GLU A 277 17.14 18.41 22.64
C GLU A 277 17.24 18.02 21.17
N VAL A 278 18.25 18.54 20.46
CA VAL A 278 18.58 18.09 19.11
C VAL A 278 19.48 16.86 19.20
N LEU A 279 18.97 15.73 18.74
CA LEU A 279 19.63 14.43 18.80
C LEU A 279 20.53 14.16 17.60
N VAL A 280 20.12 14.64 16.41
CA VAL A 280 20.86 14.50 15.15
C VAL A 280 20.79 15.80 14.38
N HIS A 281 21.94 16.25 13.83
CA HIS A 281 22.04 17.41 12.96
C HIS A 281 22.96 17.12 11.77
N GLY A 282 22.41 16.45 10.75
CA GLY A 282 23.08 16.04 9.54
C GLY A 282 23.28 14.54 9.42
N LEU A 283 22.98 14.00 8.25
CA LEU A 283 23.13 12.57 7.91
C LEU A 283 24.18 12.35 6.83
N ALA A 284 24.96 11.27 6.94
CA ALA A 284 25.91 10.82 5.92
C ALA A 284 25.19 10.10 4.77
N VAL A 285 24.20 10.74 4.17
CA VAL A 285 23.38 10.18 3.09
C VAL A 285 23.31 11.11 1.87
N LYS A 286 22.87 10.56 0.74
CA LYS A 286 22.54 11.30 -0.48
C LYS A 286 21.32 10.62 -1.16
N PRO A 287 20.26 11.41 -1.44
CA PRO A 287 20.00 12.76 -0.95
C PRO A 287 19.60 12.75 0.53
N GLY A 288 19.56 13.92 1.20
CA GLY A 288 19.00 14.02 2.54
C GLY A 288 19.96 14.47 3.64
N LYS A 289 21.18 14.89 3.29
CA LYS A 289 22.19 15.34 4.28
C LYS A 289 21.67 16.32 5.34
N PRO A 290 20.93 17.42 5.00
CA PRO A 290 20.47 18.38 5.98
C PRO A 290 19.20 17.92 6.72
N THR A 291 19.28 16.84 7.45
CA THR A 291 18.19 16.30 8.28
C THR A 291 18.49 16.58 9.74
N ALA A 292 17.49 17.01 10.50
CA ALA A 292 17.57 17.18 11.94
C ALA A 292 16.53 16.30 12.67
N ILE A 293 16.91 15.71 13.80
CA ILE A 293 16.01 14.96 14.67
C ILE A 293 16.10 15.57 16.06
N ALA A 294 14.97 15.92 16.65
CA ALA A 294 14.90 16.49 17.98
C ALA A 294 13.81 15.88 18.83
N LYS A 295 14.04 15.91 20.15
CA LYS A 295 13.06 15.58 21.18
C LYS A 295 12.57 16.86 21.82
N CYS A 296 11.41 17.35 21.38
CA CYS A 296 10.82 18.58 21.86
C CYS A 296 9.58 18.30 22.73
N ARG A 297 9.61 18.70 23.98
CA ARG A 297 8.55 18.40 24.96
C ARG A 297 8.20 16.90 25.01
N GLY A 298 9.19 16.02 24.88
CA GLY A 298 9.03 14.58 24.86
C GLY A 298 8.53 13.97 23.55
N LYS A 299 8.23 14.80 22.53
CA LYS A 299 7.71 14.39 21.23
C LYS A 299 8.77 14.44 20.15
N LEU A 300 8.60 13.62 19.11
CA LEU A 300 9.48 13.61 17.94
C LEU A 300 9.21 14.81 17.05
N VAL A 301 10.27 15.53 16.73
CA VAL A 301 10.28 16.56 15.68
C VAL A 301 11.37 16.22 14.68
N VAL A 302 11.04 16.19 13.39
CA VAL A 302 11.99 15.91 12.33
C VAL A 302 12.02 17.07 11.34
N GLY A 303 13.21 17.68 11.22
CA GLY A 303 13.53 18.64 10.17
C GLY A 303 13.97 17.90 8.91
N LEU A 304 13.14 17.91 7.88
CA LEU A 304 13.38 17.28 6.58
C LEU A 304 14.00 18.27 5.60
N PRO A 305 14.81 17.80 4.63
CA PRO A 305 15.38 18.66 3.59
C PRO A 305 14.30 19.41 2.78
N GLY A 306 14.64 20.59 2.26
CA GLY A 306 13.72 21.39 1.44
C GLY A 306 13.47 20.84 0.03
N TYR A 307 14.38 20.03 -0.52
CA TYR A 307 14.18 19.43 -1.85
C TYR A 307 13.26 18.21 -1.79
N PRO A 308 12.26 18.08 -2.72
CA PRO A 308 11.23 17.06 -2.66
C PRO A 308 11.74 15.61 -2.59
N VAL A 309 12.67 15.24 -3.48
CA VAL A 309 13.24 13.88 -3.49
C VAL A 309 13.96 13.58 -2.18
N SER A 310 14.71 14.56 -1.66
CA SER A 310 15.41 14.41 -0.38
C SER A 310 14.46 14.26 0.79
N ALA A 311 13.42 15.09 0.84
CA ALA A 311 12.43 15.07 1.93
C ALA A 311 11.69 13.72 1.99
N LEU A 312 11.18 13.25 0.85
CA LEU A 312 10.44 11.99 0.77
C LEU A 312 11.35 10.77 0.96
N MET A 313 12.60 10.83 0.49
CA MET A 313 13.55 9.74 0.73
C MET A 313 13.85 9.59 2.23
N ILE A 314 14.19 10.70 2.92
CA ILE A 314 14.42 10.66 4.36
C ILE A 314 13.14 10.28 5.12
N TYR A 315 11.98 10.77 4.70
CA TYR A 315 10.71 10.32 5.25
C TYR A 315 10.58 8.78 5.18
N ASN A 316 10.79 8.20 4.01
CA ASN A 316 10.64 6.75 3.80
C ASN A 316 11.63 5.90 4.63
N VAL A 317 12.90 6.32 4.71
CA VAL A 317 13.94 5.48 5.34
C VAL A 317 14.05 5.68 6.85
N LEU A 318 13.56 6.80 7.39
CA LEU A 318 13.73 7.18 8.79
C LEU A 318 12.41 7.42 9.52
N VAL A 319 11.48 8.19 8.94
CA VAL A 319 10.24 8.63 9.61
C VAL A 319 9.13 7.59 9.49
N SER A 320 8.91 7.06 8.29
CA SER A 320 7.85 6.10 8.00
C SER A 320 7.87 4.87 8.92
N PRO A 321 9.02 4.20 9.20
CA PRO A 321 9.05 3.08 10.13
C PRO A 321 8.54 3.45 11.53
N ALA A 322 8.92 4.62 12.04
CA ALA A 322 8.49 5.10 13.35
C ALA A 322 6.97 5.37 13.41
N LEU A 323 6.45 6.08 12.40
CA LEU A 323 5.01 6.36 12.32
C LEU A 323 4.17 5.09 12.14
N ARG A 324 4.63 4.15 11.34
CA ARG A 324 3.98 2.84 11.15
C ARG A 324 3.92 2.05 12.45
N ALA A 325 5.02 2.02 13.23
CA ALA A 325 5.04 1.40 14.55
C ALA A 325 4.01 2.04 15.50
N MET A 326 3.94 3.38 15.52
CA MET A 326 2.96 4.13 16.32
C MET A 326 1.51 3.85 15.89
N ALA A 327 1.28 3.57 14.60
CA ALA A 327 -0.02 3.17 14.05
C ALA A 327 -0.33 1.67 14.21
N GLY A 328 0.58 0.88 14.79
CA GLY A 328 0.45 -0.57 14.91
C GLY A 328 0.68 -1.34 13.61
N LYS A 329 1.19 -0.71 12.56
CA LYS A 329 1.53 -1.34 11.28
C LYS A 329 2.92 -2.00 11.34
N ALA A 330 3.19 -2.91 10.39
CA ALA A 330 4.54 -3.44 10.20
C ALA A 330 5.53 -2.30 9.91
N LEU A 331 6.75 -2.38 10.46
CA LEU A 331 7.76 -1.32 10.37
C LEU A 331 8.14 -0.97 8.93
N GLU A 332 8.26 -1.97 8.06
CA GLU A 332 8.66 -1.79 6.68
C GLU A 332 7.52 -2.09 5.71
N ARG A 333 7.46 -1.34 4.62
CA ARG A 333 6.75 -1.71 3.40
C ARG A 333 7.62 -2.76 2.72
N ARG A 334 7.33 -4.04 2.93
CA ARG A 334 8.23 -5.15 2.57
C ARG A 334 8.19 -5.55 1.09
N SER A 335 8.18 -4.60 0.18
CA SER A 335 8.29 -4.95 -1.24
C SER A 335 9.70 -4.61 -1.72
N PHE A 336 10.51 -5.62 -1.97
CA PHE A 336 11.77 -5.49 -2.68
C PHE A 336 11.82 -6.49 -3.83
N VAL A 337 12.58 -6.15 -4.85
CA VAL A 337 12.83 -7.01 -5.99
C VAL A 337 14.30 -7.00 -6.35
N LYS A 338 14.79 -8.10 -6.88
CA LYS A 338 16.12 -8.18 -7.49
C LYS A 338 16.04 -7.68 -8.91
N ALA A 339 16.93 -6.78 -9.28
CA ALA A 339 17.02 -6.24 -10.63
C ALA A 339 18.49 -6.10 -11.05
N LYS A 340 18.74 -6.01 -12.34
CA LYS A 340 20.08 -5.71 -12.88
C LYS A 340 20.17 -4.24 -13.20
N MET A 341 21.28 -3.59 -12.82
CA MET A 341 21.50 -2.20 -13.21
C MET A 341 21.61 -2.08 -14.72
N ALA A 342 20.79 -1.21 -15.30
CA ALA A 342 20.78 -1.02 -16.76
C ALA A 342 21.97 -0.22 -17.28
N ILE A 343 22.58 0.60 -16.43
CA ILE A 343 23.77 1.41 -16.72
C ILE A 343 24.66 1.51 -15.48
N ARG A 344 25.96 1.64 -15.67
CA ARG A 344 26.91 1.87 -14.59
C ARG A 344 26.63 3.19 -13.89
N VAL A 345 26.67 3.19 -12.55
CA VAL A 345 26.54 4.39 -11.71
C VAL A 345 27.75 4.55 -10.79
N SER A 346 28.12 5.80 -10.53
CA SER A 346 29.18 6.16 -9.59
C SER A 346 28.58 6.95 -8.44
N PRO A 347 28.32 6.32 -7.28
CA PRO A 347 27.72 6.97 -6.13
C PRO A 347 28.68 7.97 -5.47
N SER A 348 28.16 8.79 -4.57
CA SER A 348 28.97 9.74 -3.82
C SER A 348 29.74 9.05 -2.71
N ARG A 349 31.06 9.05 -2.77
CA ARG A 349 31.94 8.43 -1.75
C ARG A 349 31.67 8.94 -0.33
N GLY A 350 31.70 8.03 0.62
CA GLY A 350 31.54 8.33 2.05
C GLY A 350 30.14 8.71 2.47
N ARG A 351 29.12 8.40 1.65
CA ARG A 351 27.71 8.60 1.96
C ARG A 351 26.88 7.46 1.42
N ARG A 352 25.96 6.96 2.22
CA ARG A 352 24.94 6.03 1.74
C ARG A 352 24.04 6.74 0.73
N GLU A 353 23.95 6.19 -0.48
CA GLU A 353 23.17 6.80 -1.56
C GLU A 353 21.87 6.05 -1.79
N PHE A 354 20.76 6.77 -1.84
CA PHE A 354 19.44 6.27 -2.24
C PHE A 354 19.20 6.71 -3.68
N LEU A 355 19.37 5.78 -4.60
CA LEU A 355 19.27 6.02 -6.04
C LEU A 355 17.85 5.64 -6.51
N PRO A 356 16.98 6.61 -6.88
CA PRO A 356 15.68 6.30 -7.47
C PRO A 356 15.86 5.58 -8.81
N VAL A 357 15.06 4.53 -9.04
CA VAL A 357 15.12 3.74 -10.26
C VAL A 357 13.73 3.51 -10.84
N SER A 358 13.67 3.43 -12.16
CA SER A 358 12.54 2.91 -12.91
C SER A 358 12.83 1.47 -13.34
N LEU A 359 11.87 0.57 -13.15
CA LEU A 359 12.04 -0.87 -13.40
C LEU A 359 11.42 -1.27 -14.73
N VAL A 360 12.13 -2.05 -15.49
CA VAL A 360 11.65 -2.65 -16.75
C VAL A 360 11.62 -4.16 -16.59
N LEU A 361 10.44 -4.74 -16.72
CA LEU A 361 10.24 -6.18 -16.74
C LEU A 361 10.43 -6.67 -18.18
N LYS A 362 11.35 -7.61 -18.40
CA LYS A 362 11.62 -8.23 -19.70
C LYS A 362 10.73 -9.46 -19.92
N ASP A 363 10.65 -9.90 -21.16
CA ASP A 363 9.88 -11.09 -21.55
C ASP A 363 10.38 -12.39 -20.87
N ASP A 364 11.67 -12.47 -20.55
CA ASP A 364 12.28 -13.60 -19.84
C ASP A 364 12.01 -13.58 -18.31
N GLY A 365 11.26 -12.58 -17.82
CA GLY A 365 10.96 -12.38 -16.40
C GLY A 365 12.06 -11.69 -15.61
N SER A 366 13.21 -11.35 -16.20
CA SER A 366 14.24 -10.55 -15.54
C SER A 366 13.84 -9.07 -15.48
N ILE A 367 14.43 -8.35 -14.51
CA ILE A 367 14.11 -6.95 -14.26
C ILE A 367 15.38 -6.12 -14.44
N SER A 368 15.28 -5.03 -15.22
CA SER A 368 16.32 -4.03 -15.35
C SER A 368 15.97 -2.76 -14.56
N ALA A 369 16.94 -2.22 -13.81
CA ALA A 369 16.81 -1.00 -13.02
C ALA A 369 17.49 0.17 -13.72
N TYR A 370 16.71 1.13 -14.17
CA TYR A 370 17.17 2.36 -14.81
C TYR A 370 17.30 3.49 -13.79
N PRO A 371 18.50 4.00 -13.50
CA PRO A 371 18.67 5.10 -12.56
C PRO A 371 18.05 6.39 -13.11
N LEU A 372 17.32 7.09 -12.24
CA LEU A 372 16.70 8.38 -12.57
C LEU A 372 17.59 9.51 -12.07
N THR A 373 18.19 10.26 -13.00
CA THR A 373 19.24 11.25 -12.72
C THR A 373 18.75 12.68 -12.56
N GLY A 374 17.44 12.91 -12.35
CA GLY A 374 16.82 14.25 -12.28
C GLY A 374 17.25 15.14 -11.11
N GLY A 375 18.09 14.64 -10.20
CA GLY A 375 18.57 15.39 -9.02
C GLY A 375 17.51 15.51 -7.91
N SER A 376 17.92 16.03 -6.74
CA SER A 376 17.10 16.09 -5.53
C SER A 376 15.89 17.05 -5.61
N GLY A 377 15.94 18.02 -6.53
CA GLY A 377 14.86 19.00 -6.77
C GLY A 377 13.82 18.57 -7.82
N ALA A 378 14.06 17.49 -8.57
CA ALA A 378 13.17 17.06 -9.66
C ALA A 378 12.01 16.23 -9.14
N ILE A 379 10.86 16.84 -8.92
CA ILE A 379 9.66 16.18 -8.38
C ILE A 379 9.19 15.01 -9.27
N THR A 380 9.38 15.10 -10.58
CA THR A 380 9.02 14.05 -11.53
C THR A 380 9.84 12.77 -11.32
N THR A 381 11.06 12.87 -10.76
CA THR A 381 11.89 11.71 -10.46
C THR A 381 11.14 10.70 -9.58
N LEU A 382 10.44 11.17 -8.53
CA LEU A 382 9.71 10.27 -7.62
C LEU A 382 8.41 9.74 -8.24
N SER A 383 7.75 10.51 -9.11
CA SER A 383 6.54 10.02 -9.78
C SER A 383 6.85 8.97 -10.86
N LEU A 384 8.07 8.98 -11.40
CA LEU A 384 8.55 8.02 -12.40
C LEU A 384 9.30 6.85 -11.79
N ALA A 385 9.71 6.96 -10.52
CA ALA A 385 10.45 5.91 -9.83
C ALA A 385 9.51 4.80 -9.35
N ASP A 386 9.84 3.56 -9.67
CA ASP A 386 9.18 2.39 -9.08
C ASP A 386 9.72 2.07 -7.67
N GLY A 387 10.95 2.50 -7.39
CA GLY A 387 11.64 2.28 -6.13
C GLY A 387 13.01 2.94 -6.08
N TYR A 388 13.84 2.48 -5.17
CA TYR A 388 15.21 2.96 -5.05
C TYR A 388 16.18 1.82 -4.70
N VAL A 389 17.43 1.98 -5.13
CA VAL A 389 18.58 1.16 -4.71
C VAL A 389 19.28 1.87 -3.57
N GLU A 390 19.54 1.16 -2.47
CA GLU A 390 20.36 1.64 -1.37
C GLU A 390 21.81 1.21 -1.62
N ILE A 391 22.70 2.17 -1.88
CA ILE A 391 24.11 1.93 -2.17
C ILE A 391 24.92 2.32 -0.92
N PRO A 392 25.69 1.38 -0.33
CA PRO A 392 26.53 1.64 0.83
C PRO A 392 27.60 2.72 0.58
N GLU A 393 28.10 3.31 1.67
CA GLU A 393 29.04 4.43 1.67
C GLU A 393 30.44 4.09 1.16
N ASP A 394 30.84 2.82 1.14
CA ASP A 394 32.12 2.27 0.70
C ASP A 394 32.12 1.80 -0.75
N VAL A 395 30.97 1.76 -1.42
CA VAL A 395 30.81 1.39 -2.82
C VAL A 395 31.26 2.54 -3.73
N GLU A 396 32.23 2.29 -4.62
CA GLU A 396 32.74 3.30 -5.56
C GLU A 396 31.94 3.34 -6.87
N TYR A 397 31.43 2.21 -7.31
CA TYR A 397 30.57 2.09 -8.49
C TYR A 397 29.70 0.83 -8.39
N VAL A 398 28.58 0.87 -9.06
CA VAL A 398 27.73 -0.30 -9.36
C VAL A 398 27.76 -0.47 -10.87
N ASP A 399 28.19 -1.63 -11.34
CA ASP A 399 28.38 -1.86 -12.77
C ASP A 399 27.05 -2.14 -13.50
N GLU A 400 27.07 -1.98 -14.84
CA GLU A 400 26.01 -2.47 -15.71
C GLU A 400 25.88 -3.98 -15.53
N ASP A 401 24.64 -4.49 -15.53
CA ASP A 401 24.26 -5.88 -15.28
C ASP A 401 24.54 -6.41 -13.84
N GLU A 402 25.07 -5.61 -12.95
CA GLU A 402 25.20 -5.97 -11.54
C GLU A 402 23.81 -6.13 -10.88
N GLU A 403 23.63 -7.24 -10.14
CA GLU A 403 22.38 -7.48 -9.40
C GLU A 403 22.29 -6.60 -8.18
N VAL A 404 21.18 -5.88 -8.06
CA VAL A 404 20.86 -4.97 -6.94
C VAL A 404 19.50 -5.30 -6.35
N GLU A 405 19.35 -5.00 -5.07
CA GLU A 405 18.04 -5.01 -4.41
C GLU A 405 17.36 -3.64 -4.57
N VAL A 406 16.18 -3.62 -5.17
CA VAL A 406 15.36 -2.42 -5.31
C VAL A 406 14.24 -2.45 -4.29
N ARG A 407 14.19 -1.47 -3.41
CA ARG A 407 13.08 -1.25 -2.48
C ARG A 407 11.98 -0.47 -3.19
N LEU A 408 10.80 -1.08 -3.31
CA LEU A 408 9.68 -0.49 -4.05
C LEU A 408 8.99 0.60 -3.23
N PHE A 409 8.51 1.65 -3.92
CA PHE A 409 7.61 2.64 -3.32
C PHE A 409 6.17 2.12 -3.21
N GLY A 410 5.76 1.21 -4.09
CA GLY A 410 4.46 0.54 -4.09
C GLY A 410 4.55 -0.93 -3.66
N GLU A 411 3.41 -1.62 -3.66
CA GLU A 411 3.35 -3.04 -3.28
C GLU A 411 3.87 -3.97 -4.38
N MET A 412 3.75 -3.57 -5.65
CA MET A 412 4.09 -4.38 -6.83
C MET A 412 4.65 -3.50 -7.95
N ILE A 413 5.50 -4.09 -8.79
CA ILE A 413 5.85 -3.52 -10.09
C ILE A 413 4.64 -3.68 -11.00
N LYS A 414 4.22 -2.58 -11.64
CA LYS A 414 3.24 -2.63 -12.72
C LYS A 414 3.98 -2.88 -14.04
N PRO A 415 3.77 -4.01 -14.70
CA PRO A 415 4.34 -4.23 -16.02
C PRO A 415 3.77 -3.20 -16.99
N ALA A 416 4.65 -2.56 -17.77
CA ALA A 416 4.22 -1.67 -18.84
C ALA A 416 3.72 -2.51 -20.02
N GLU A 417 2.66 -2.04 -20.69
CA GLU A 417 2.17 -2.62 -21.95
C GLU A 417 3.09 -2.25 -23.12
N MET A 418 3.84 -1.16 -22.97
CA MET A 418 4.85 -0.69 -23.92
C MET A 418 5.92 0.11 -23.20
N THR A 419 7.17 -0.14 -23.52
CA THR A 419 8.33 0.57 -22.97
C THR A 419 9.06 1.35 -24.05
N ILE A 420 9.20 2.65 -23.86
CA ILE A 420 9.92 3.57 -24.76
C ILE A 420 11.15 4.07 -24.02
N ILE A 421 12.35 3.73 -24.50
CA ILE A 421 13.62 4.12 -23.87
C ILE A 421 14.49 4.83 -24.90
N GLY A 422 15.05 6.00 -24.55
CA GLY A 422 15.95 6.71 -25.49
C GLY A 422 15.99 8.20 -25.26
N SER A 423 16.17 8.94 -26.33
CA SER A 423 16.09 10.40 -26.32
C SER A 423 14.66 10.87 -26.18
N HIS A 424 14.44 11.85 -25.31
CA HIS A 424 13.13 12.44 -25.07
C HIS A 424 12.89 13.68 -25.96
N CYS A 425 11.65 13.81 -26.44
CA CYS A 425 11.16 15.03 -27.08
C CYS A 425 9.63 15.10 -26.95
N ILE A 426 9.07 16.29 -27.18
CA ILE A 426 7.61 16.54 -27.18
C ILE A 426 6.86 15.59 -28.14
N GLY A 427 7.52 15.17 -29.24
CA GLY A 427 6.94 14.20 -30.19
C GLY A 427 6.65 12.84 -29.56
N LEU A 428 7.51 12.35 -28.65
CA LEU A 428 7.28 11.11 -27.91
C LEU A 428 6.09 11.23 -26.94
N GLU A 429 5.93 12.36 -26.28
CA GLU A 429 4.74 12.59 -25.43
C GLU A 429 3.45 12.53 -26.26
N LYS A 430 3.45 13.13 -27.45
CA LYS A 430 2.31 13.05 -28.39
C LYS A 430 2.09 11.64 -28.93
N LEU A 431 3.15 10.86 -29.11
CA LEU A 431 3.03 9.43 -29.43
C LEU A 431 2.35 8.66 -28.30
N VAL A 432 2.78 8.85 -27.06
CA VAL A 432 2.18 8.21 -25.88
C VAL A 432 0.69 8.58 -25.76
N GLU A 433 0.31 9.85 -25.94
CA GLU A 433 -1.10 10.25 -25.98
C GLU A 433 -1.91 9.49 -27.06
N LYS A 434 -1.32 9.28 -28.24
CA LYS A 434 -1.96 8.54 -29.34
C LYS A 434 -2.04 7.04 -29.07
N LEU A 435 -1.04 6.47 -28.43
CA LEU A 435 -1.03 5.07 -28.01
C LEU A 435 -2.12 4.82 -26.96
N ALA A 436 -2.28 5.74 -26.01
CA ALA A 436 -3.34 5.65 -24.99
C ALA A 436 -4.75 5.62 -25.63
N ILE A 437 -4.99 6.43 -26.67
CA ILE A 437 -6.26 6.42 -27.43
C ILE A 437 -6.48 5.06 -28.14
N ARG A 438 -5.40 4.36 -28.50
CA ARG A 438 -5.45 3.04 -29.16
C ARG A 438 -5.50 1.86 -28.18
N GLY A 439 -5.55 2.13 -26.89
CA GLY A 439 -5.74 1.12 -25.84
C GLY A 439 -4.50 0.79 -25.01
N PHE A 440 -3.31 1.29 -25.36
CA PHE A 440 -2.11 1.16 -24.54
C PHE A 440 -2.18 2.13 -23.36
N LYS A 441 -2.58 1.65 -22.19
CA LYS A 441 -2.80 2.49 -21.01
C LYS A 441 -1.55 2.68 -20.15
N GLU A 442 -0.71 1.66 -20.11
CA GLU A 442 0.50 1.63 -19.28
C GLU A 442 1.75 1.70 -20.19
N VAL A 443 2.05 2.92 -20.69
CA VAL A 443 3.24 3.19 -21.49
C VAL A 443 4.32 3.79 -20.59
N LYS A 444 5.46 3.11 -20.50
CA LYS A 444 6.61 3.58 -19.72
C LYS A 444 7.59 4.32 -20.61
N LEU A 445 7.93 5.56 -20.25
CA LEU A 445 8.89 6.40 -20.97
C LEU A 445 10.13 6.65 -20.09
N ILE A 446 11.31 6.20 -20.55
CA ILE A 446 12.58 6.34 -19.82
C ILE A 446 13.59 7.11 -20.71
N ASN A 447 14.12 8.21 -20.17
CA ASN A 447 15.10 9.03 -20.89
C ASN A 447 16.53 8.64 -20.49
N VAL A 448 17.26 8.03 -21.42
CA VAL A 448 18.68 7.62 -21.27
C VAL A 448 19.55 8.11 -22.44
N GLY A 449 19.02 8.96 -23.30
CA GLY A 449 19.67 9.40 -24.53
C GLY A 449 19.62 8.36 -25.65
N SER A 450 20.03 8.76 -26.86
CA SER A 450 19.91 7.96 -28.08
C SER A 450 20.66 6.64 -28.01
N THR A 451 21.94 6.67 -27.61
CA THR A 451 22.77 5.46 -27.51
C THR A 451 22.24 4.47 -26.46
N GLY A 452 21.81 4.99 -25.31
CA GLY A 452 21.18 4.17 -24.26
C GLY A 452 19.90 3.50 -24.74
N GLY A 453 19.09 4.20 -25.56
CA GLY A 453 17.88 3.63 -26.17
C GLY A 453 18.18 2.48 -27.14
N LEU A 454 19.19 2.63 -28.00
CA LEU A 454 19.62 1.56 -28.91
C LEU A 454 20.12 0.33 -28.14
N HIS A 455 20.89 0.53 -27.05
CA HIS A 455 21.31 -0.56 -26.17
C HIS A 455 20.11 -1.23 -25.48
N ALA A 456 19.10 -0.47 -25.07
CA ALA A 456 17.89 -1.02 -24.46
C ALA A 456 17.11 -1.93 -25.42
N ILE A 457 16.93 -1.52 -26.68
CA ILE A 457 16.36 -2.37 -27.74
C ILE A 457 17.18 -3.66 -27.89
N LYS A 458 18.51 -3.55 -27.99
CA LYS A 458 19.40 -4.72 -28.14
C LYS A 458 19.27 -5.71 -26.97
N ARG A 459 18.99 -5.22 -25.76
CA ARG A 459 18.80 -6.06 -24.55
C ARG A 459 17.37 -6.55 -24.36
N GLY A 460 16.43 -6.20 -25.26
CA GLY A 460 15.01 -6.56 -25.12
C GLY A 460 14.30 -5.82 -23.98
N GLU A 461 14.73 -4.61 -23.69
CA GLU A 461 14.21 -3.78 -22.58
C GLU A 461 13.26 -2.68 -23.09
N ALA A 462 13.24 -2.43 -24.38
CA ALA A 462 12.40 -1.40 -24.99
C ALA A 462 11.74 -1.91 -26.27
N ASP A 463 10.49 -1.51 -26.48
CA ASP A 463 9.75 -1.73 -27.74
C ASP A 463 10.08 -0.64 -28.75
N ILE A 464 10.35 0.57 -28.29
CA ILE A 464 10.66 1.73 -29.12
C ILE A 464 11.84 2.49 -28.53
N ALA A 465 12.80 2.92 -29.39
CA ALA A 465 13.86 3.84 -28.98
C ALA A 465 13.80 5.15 -29.76
N GLY A 466 13.75 6.27 -29.01
CA GLY A 466 13.92 7.60 -29.58
C GLY A 466 15.40 7.88 -29.84
N THR A 467 15.77 8.25 -31.08
CA THR A 467 17.16 8.54 -31.47
C THR A 467 17.30 9.83 -32.27
N HIS A 468 18.43 10.54 -32.10
CA HIS A 468 18.80 11.71 -32.90
C HIS A 468 20.34 11.82 -32.98
N LEU A 469 20.96 10.74 -33.44
CA LEU A 469 22.43 10.66 -33.63
C LEU A 469 22.81 11.15 -35.01
N LEU A 470 23.74 12.11 -35.09
CA LEU A 470 24.31 12.62 -36.33
C LEU A 470 25.67 11.94 -36.59
N ASP A 471 25.85 11.32 -37.72
CA ASP A 471 27.18 10.96 -38.22
C ASP A 471 27.84 12.17 -38.83
N GLU A 472 28.88 12.67 -38.18
CA GLU A 472 29.59 13.88 -38.64
C GLU A 472 30.33 13.70 -39.95
N VAL A 473 30.64 12.47 -40.35
CA VAL A 473 31.35 12.16 -41.60
C VAL A 473 30.39 12.18 -42.80
N THR A 474 29.25 11.56 -42.64
CA THR A 474 28.27 11.43 -43.73
C THR A 474 27.17 12.48 -43.71
N GLY A 475 26.98 13.17 -42.55
CA GLY A 475 25.86 14.08 -42.35
C GLY A 475 24.51 13.39 -42.21
N ILE A 476 24.48 12.07 -42.10
CA ILE A 476 23.23 11.25 -42.04
C ILE A 476 22.84 11.02 -40.57
N TYR A 477 21.56 11.25 -40.26
CA TYR A 477 21.01 10.98 -38.94
C TYR A 477 20.60 9.52 -38.78
N ASN A 478 20.86 8.96 -37.61
CA ASN A 478 20.39 7.68 -37.04
C ASN A 478 20.82 6.43 -37.84
N ILE A 479 20.63 6.36 -39.15
CA ILE A 479 20.86 5.17 -40.00
C ILE A 479 22.24 4.52 -39.80
N PRO A 480 23.37 5.28 -39.69
CA PRO A 480 24.69 4.70 -39.47
C PRO A 480 24.88 4.02 -38.10
N PHE A 481 23.95 4.25 -37.16
CA PHE A 481 24.05 3.77 -35.76
C PHE A 481 23.06 2.64 -35.42
N VAL A 482 22.10 2.34 -36.32
CA VAL A 482 21.09 1.27 -36.22
C VAL A 482 21.51 0.10 -37.09
#